data_064c3ed90c3ee4558bf22b7792741866
#
_entry.id   064c3ed90c3ee4558bf22b7792741866
#
_cell.length_a   1.000
_cell.length_b   1.000
_cell.length_c   1.000
_cell.angle_alpha   90.00
_cell.angle_beta   90.00
_cell.angle_gamma   90.00
#
_symmetry.space_group_name_H-M   'P 1'
#
loop_
_entity.id
_entity.type
_entity.pdbx_description
1 polymer ?
#
loop_
_entity_poly.entity_id
_entity_poly.type
_entity_poly.pdbx_seq_one_letter_code
_entity_poly.pdbx_strand_id
1 'polypeptide(L)'
;MAMRWQPGMNLSGLLSACNEMLAEPLPLAWSSQTPRFLLIFTGLYAVIALVASSEHRNTRPGEEHGSARWGSAKELNRRYRDTQGPNLLMTRNFRIGVDGYKHKHNTNVLIVGGAGAGKTRTYAVPNVLESGRLTMKGALCTGCSMVITDPKGEILRKTGGFLKQIGYEVRVFDLLNPDASFCYNPFRYVRDDKDVLQLISNPVSYTHLTLPTT
;
A
#
# COMPACT_ATOMS: atom_id res chain seq x y z
N MET A 1 -4.52 43.75 -50.33
CA MET A 1 -5.69 44.50 -49.83
C MET A 1 -5.73 44.41 -48.32
N ALA A 2 -5.42 45.48 -47.59
CA ALA A 2 -5.47 45.39 -46.12
C ALA A 2 -6.94 45.35 -45.70
N MET A 3 -7.29 44.39 -44.89
CA MET A 3 -8.62 44.27 -44.32
C MET A 3 -8.94 45.57 -43.56
N ARG A 4 -9.85 46.37 -44.14
CA ARG A 4 -10.29 47.63 -43.52
C ARG A 4 -11.39 47.27 -42.53
N TRP A 5 -11.02 47.11 -41.27
CA TRP A 5 -11.99 46.93 -40.21
C TRP A 5 -12.94 48.16 -40.16
N GLN A 6 -14.21 47.96 -40.39
CA GLN A 6 -15.23 48.99 -40.21
C GLN A 6 -16.02 48.71 -38.93
N PRO A 7 -16.15 49.67 -38.01
CA PRO A 7 -16.95 49.51 -36.80
C PRO A 7 -18.40 49.29 -37.20
N GLY A 8 -18.97 48.09 -36.94
CA GLY A 8 -20.31 47.69 -37.27
C GLY A 8 -20.43 46.42 -38.13
N MET A 9 -19.33 45.74 -38.41
CA MET A 9 -19.37 44.47 -39.15
C MET A 9 -19.97 43.35 -38.30
N ASN A 10 -21.06 42.76 -38.76
CA ASN A 10 -21.68 41.58 -38.14
C ASN A 10 -20.79 40.34 -38.36
N LEU A 11 -20.91 39.34 -37.48
CA LEU A 11 -20.16 38.08 -37.53
C LEU A 11 -20.19 37.39 -38.90
N SER A 12 -21.34 37.49 -39.61
CA SER A 12 -21.52 36.98 -40.98
C SER A 12 -20.67 37.74 -42.01
N GLY A 13 -20.49 39.07 -41.85
CA GLY A 13 -19.62 39.87 -42.68
C GLY A 13 -18.15 39.57 -42.50
N LEU A 14 -17.73 39.21 -41.26
CA LEU A 14 -16.38 38.72 -40.94
C LEU A 14 -16.09 37.36 -41.59
N LEU A 15 -17.06 36.44 -41.54
CA LEU A 15 -16.93 35.11 -42.16
C LEU A 15 -16.87 35.16 -43.67
N SER A 16 -17.68 36.03 -44.32
CA SER A 16 -17.60 36.20 -45.76
C SER A 16 -16.29 36.85 -46.22
N ALA A 17 -15.76 37.84 -45.49
CA ALA A 17 -14.48 38.44 -45.79
C ALA A 17 -13.33 37.46 -45.59
N CYS A 18 -13.37 36.56 -44.59
CA CYS A 18 -12.38 35.48 -44.41
C CYS A 18 -12.46 34.47 -45.56
N ASN A 19 -13.64 34.13 -46.04
CA ASN A 19 -13.83 33.17 -47.14
C ASN A 19 -13.34 33.74 -48.49
N GLU A 20 -13.56 35.03 -48.75
CA GLU A 20 -12.98 35.72 -49.92
C GLU A 20 -11.44 35.79 -49.86
N MET A 21 -10.89 36.03 -48.68
CA MET A 21 -9.40 36.01 -48.50
C MET A 21 -8.79 34.64 -48.72
N LEU A 22 -9.48 33.55 -48.41
CA LEU A 22 -9.05 32.18 -48.64
C LEU A 22 -9.15 31.74 -50.09
N ALA A 23 -10.03 32.36 -50.89
CA ALA A 23 -10.26 32.03 -52.30
C ALA A 23 -9.20 32.65 -53.24
N GLU A 24 -8.51 33.69 -52.83
CA GLU A 24 -7.43 34.32 -53.63
C GLU A 24 -6.06 34.06 -53.01
N PRO A 25 -5.00 33.74 -53.83
CA PRO A 25 -3.66 33.59 -53.32
C PRO A 25 -3.21 34.93 -52.70
N LEU A 26 -3.02 34.96 -51.39
CA LEU A 26 -2.68 36.12 -50.59
C LEU A 26 -1.44 36.85 -51.16
N PRO A 27 -1.57 38.06 -51.70
CA PRO A 27 -0.40 38.87 -51.99
C PRO A 27 0.22 39.27 -50.65
N LEU A 28 1.47 38.83 -50.44
CA LEU A 28 2.26 39.21 -49.25
C LEU A 28 2.53 40.72 -49.29
N ALA A 29 1.59 41.53 -48.83
CA ALA A 29 1.73 42.97 -48.71
C ALA A 29 2.32 43.29 -47.33
N TRP A 30 3.55 43.73 -47.30
CA TRP A 30 4.22 44.19 -46.07
C TRP A 30 3.67 45.56 -45.67
N SER A 31 2.99 45.63 -44.55
CA SER A 31 2.48 46.88 -43.97
C SER A 31 3.30 47.25 -42.71
N SER A 32 3.34 48.51 -42.33
CA SER A 32 3.99 48.98 -41.09
C SER A 32 3.39 48.32 -39.82
N GLN A 33 2.20 47.76 -39.90
CA GLN A 33 1.53 47.01 -38.82
C GLN A 33 1.86 45.52 -38.79
N THR A 34 2.38 44.97 -39.89
CA THR A 34 2.71 43.53 -40.04
C THR A 34 3.61 43.00 -38.94
N PRO A 35 4.70 43.67 -38.53
CA PRO A 35 5.55 43.16 -37.46
C PRO A 35 4.87 43.11 -36.11
N ARG A 36 3.93 44.00 -35.85
CA ARG A 36 3.13 44.03 -34.62
C ARG A 36 2.19 42.81 -34.51
N PHE A 37 1.48 42.51 -35.59
CA PHE A 37 0.59 41.38 -35.64
C PHE A 37 1.39 40.04 -35.60
N LEU A 38 2.55 39.99 -36.25
CA LEU A 38 3.44 38.81 -36.20
C LEU A 38 3.90 38.52 -34.77
N LEU A 39 4.30 39.56 -34.02
CA LEU A 39 4.71 39.40 -32.62
C LEU A 39 3.53 38.91 -31.75
N ILE A 40 2.32 39.46 -31.94
CA ILE A 40 1.14 39.07 -31.18
C ILE A 40 0.79 37.59 -31.48
N PHE A 41 0.76 37.17 -32.75
CA PHE A 41 0.43 35.80 -33.11
C PHE A 41 1.50 34.81 -32.70
N THR A 42 2.78 35.18 -32.82
CA THR A 42 3.89 34.34 -32.35
C THR A 42 3.87 34.20 -30.84
N GLY A 43 3.59 35.27 -30.10
CA GLY A 43 3.42 35.24 -28.66
C GLY A 43 2.24 34.35 -28.22
N LEU A 44 1.10 34.48 -28.89
CA LEU A 44 -0.09 33.66 -28.63
C LEU A 44 0.19 32.17 -28.92
N TYR A 45 0.84 31.89 -30.05
CA TYR A 45 1.25 30.53 -30.40
C TYR A 45 2.22 29.93 -29.37
N ALA A 46 3.19 30.73 -28.92
CA ALA A 46 4.14 30.27 -27.89
C ALA A 46 3.41 29.95 -26.57
N VAL A 47 2.44 30.77 -26.16
CA VAL A 47 1.63 30.50 -24.96
C VAL A 47 0.80 29.22 -25.12
N ILE A 48 0.12 29.04 -26.28
CA ILE A 48 -0.66 27.83 -26.55
C ILE A 48 0.25 26.58 -26.55
N ALA A 49 1.42 26.67 -27.20
CA ALA A 49 2.40 25.58 -27.24
C ALA A 49 2.95 25.25 -25.83
N LEU A 50 3.16 26.27 -24.98
CA LEU A 50 3.60 26.11 -23.60
C LEU A 50 2.52 25.42 -22.73
N VAL A 51 1.26 25.85 -22.89
CA VAL A 51 0.12 25.21 -22.20
C VAL A 51 -0.05 23.76 -22.68
N ALA A 52 -0.04 23.52 -23.99
CA ALA A 52 -0.16 22.18 -24.56
C ALA A 52 1.01 21.26 -24.14
N SER A 53 2.23 21.78 -24.06
CA SER A 53 3.38 21.02 -23.55
C SER A 53 3.35 20.80 -22.03
N SER A 54 2.75 21.75 -21.28
CA SER A 54 2.55 21.62 -19.83
C SER A 54 1.44 20.62 -19.48
N GLU A 55 0.47 20.44 -20.36
CA GLU A 55 -0.56 19.38 -20.26
C GLU A 55 -0.02 18.00 -20.68
N HIS A 56 1.24 17.72 -20.51
CA HIS A 56 1.75 16.35 -20.58
C HIS A 56 1.09 15.56 -19.45
N ARG A 57 -0.14 15.14 -19.71
CA ARG A 57 -0.79 14.11 -18.91
C ARG A 57 0.15 12.93 -18.94
N ASN A 58 0.57 12.49 -17.76
CA ASN A 58 1.26 11.21 -17.60
C ASN A 58 0.28 10.08 -17.99
N THR A 59 -0.18 10.10 -19.22
CA THR A 59 -0.96 9.02 -19.80
C THR A 59 -0.01 7.82 -19.92
N ARG A 60 -0.31 6.78 -19.18
CA ARG A 60 0.37 5.49 -19.28
C ARG A 60 -0.44 4.63 -20.24
N PRO A 61 -0.13 4.64 -21.54
CA PRO A 61 -0.87 3.85 -22.52
C PRO A 61 -0.75 2.37 -22.14
N GLY A 62 -1.88 1.67 -22.06
CA GLY A 62 -1.95 0.26 -21.62
C GLY A 62 -2.16 0.05 -20.13
N GLU A 63 -2.27 1.10 -19.31
CA GLU A 63 -2.59 1.02 -17.87
C GLU A 63 -3.95 1.65 -17.53
N GLU A 64 -4.89 1.68 -18.48
CA GLU A 64 -6.19 2.32 -18.33
C GLU A 64 -7.05 1.70 -17.22
N HIS A 65 -6.82 0.44 -16.88
CA HIS A 65 -7.48 -0.30 -15.81
C HIS A 65 -6.64 -0.43 -14.53
N GLY A 66 -5.54 0.30 -14.43
CA GLY A 66 -4.61 0.30 -13.31
C GLY A 66 -3.26 -0.31 -13.64
N SER A 67 -2.24 0.11 -12.89
CA SER A 67 -0.86 -0.34 -13.07
C SER A 67 -0.54 -1.67 -12.36
N ALA A 68 -1.56 -2.39 -11.88
CA ALA A 68 -1.39 -3.66 -11.18
C ALA A 68 -0.86 -4.74 -12.14
N ARG A 69 0.28 -5.34 -11.78
CA ARG A 69 0.89 -6.44 -12.51
C ARG A 69 1.40 -7.51 -11.56
N TRP A 70 1.55 -8.71 -12.05
CA TRP A 70 2.21 -9.77 -11.28
C TRP A 70 3.67 -9.40 -11.05
N GLY A 71 4.06 -9.30 -9.78
CA GLY A 71 5.44 -9.03 -9.40
C GLY A 71 6.29 -10.30 -9.41
N SER A 72 7.58 -10.19 -9.74
CA SER A 72 8.51 -11.28 -9.55
C SER A 72 8.94 -11.41 -8.08
N ALA A 73 9.15 -12.63 -7.59
CA ALA A 73 9.60 -12.86 -6.21
C ALA A 73 10.94 -12.16 -5.91
N LYS A 74 11.82 -12.02 -6.91
CA LYS A 74 13.12 -11.32 -6.78
C LYS A 74 12.94 -9.83 -6.56
N GLU A 75 12.05 -9.19 -7.34
CA GLU A 75 11.73 -7.76 -7.23
C GLU A 75 11.07 -7.45 -5.89
N LEU A 76 10.07 -8.28 -5.49
CA LEU A 76 9.36 -8.12 -4.23
C LEU A 76 10.28 -8.31 -3.03
N ASN A 77 11.15 -9.31 -3.02
CA ASN A 77 12.13 -9.50 -1.95
C ASN A 77 13.12 -8.34 -1.86
N ARG A 78 13.56 -7.77 -3.00
CA ARG A 78 14.44 -6.60 -2.98
C ARG A 78 13.79 -5.40 -2.28
N ARG A 79 12.48 -5.26 -2.45
CA ARG A 79 11.72 -4.10 -1.92
C ARG A 79 11.25 -4.30 -0.48
N TYR A 80 10.79 -5.50 -0.13
CA TYR A 80 10.04 -5.72 1.12
C TYR A 80 10.76 -6.62 2.13
N ARG A 81 11.78 -7.37 1.73
CA ARG A 81 12.52 -8.23 2.66
C ARG A 81 13.44 -7.38 3.52
N ASP A 82 13.40 -7.60 4.83
CA ASP A 82 14.43 -7.09 5.73
C ASP A 82 15.61 -8.08 5.79
N THR A 83 16.81 -7.57 5.55
CA THR A 83 18.04 -8.39 5.61
C THR A 83 18.57 -8.56 7.01
N GLN A 84 18.24 -7.64 7.92
CA GLN A 84 18.73 -7.61 9.30
C GLN A 84 17.65 -7.90 10.33
N GLY A 85 16.38 -7.63 10.00
CA GLY A 85 15.25 -7.79 10.90
C GLY A 85 14.42 -9.04 10.63
N PRO A 86 13.39 -9.25 11.46
CA PRO A 86 12.46 -10.36 11.33
C PRO A 86 11.60 -10.20 10.07
N ASN A 87 11.29 -11.33 9.45
CA ASN A 87 10.45 -11.37 8.25
C ASN A 87 9.30 -12.35 8.43
N LEU A 88 8.15 -12.04 7.83
CA LEU A 88 7.07 -12.98 7.61
C LEU A 88 7.32 -13.76 6.32
N LEU A 89 7.25 -15.06 6.40
CA LEU A 89 7.33 -15.97 5.27
C LEU A 89 5.95 -16.04 4.59
N MET A 90 5.81 -15.39 3.46
CA MET A 90 4.55 -15.39 2.70
C MET A 90 4.44 -16.59 1.78
N THR A 91 5.54 -16.92 1.11
CA THR A 91 5.68 -18.12 0.27
C THR A 91 7.09 -18.69 0.42
N ARG A 92 7.36 -19.85 -0.20
CA ARG A 92 8.70 -20.44 -0.23
C ARG A 92 9.78 -19.44 -0.67
N ASN A 93 9.45 -18.55 -1.59
CA ASN A 93 10.41 -17.66 -2.25
C ASN A 93 10.21 -16.17 -1.92
N PHE A 94 9.21 -15.82 -1.11
CA PHE A 94 8.89 -14.42 -0.82
C PHE A 94 8.71 -14.18 0.68
N ARG A 95 9.37 -13.13 1.18
CA ARG A 95 9.35 -12.67 2.57
C ARG A 95 9.04 -11.19 2.66
N ILE A 96 8.38 -10.78 3.73
CA ILE A 96 8.08 -9.37 4.02
C ILE A 96 8.66 -9.04 5.39
N GLY A 97 9.42 -7.96 5.50
CA GLY A 97 9.91 -7.45 6.78
C GLY A 97 8.75 -7.05 7.70
N VAL A 98 8.89 -7.37 8.98
CA VAL A 98 7.85 -7.08 10.00
C VAL A 98 7.82 -5.61 10.38
N ASP A 99 8.93 -4.87 10.19
CA ASP A 99 9.00 -3.45 10.51
C ASP A 99 8.18 -2.61 9.51
N GLY A 100 6.93 -2.29 9.91
CA GLY A 100 6.01 -1.48 9.12
C GLY A 100 6.46 -0.03 8.96
N TYR A 101 7.25 0.52 9.88
CA TYR A 101 7.78 1.88 9.77
C TYR A 101 8.85 1.98 8.69
N LYS A 102 9.74 1.00 8.64
CA LYS A 102 10.80 0.91 7.64
C LYS A 102 10.24 0.72 6.22
N HIS A 103 9.27 -0.14 6.09
CA HIS A 103 8.73 -0.53 4.79
C HIS A 103 7.45 0.24 4.41
N LYS A 104 6.91 1.08 5.32
CA LYS A 104 5.69 1.89 5.12
C LYS A 104 4.48 1.08 4.66
N HIS A 105 4.32 -0.13 5.18
CA HIS A 105 3.16 -0.98 4.90
C HIS A 105 2.68 -1.70 6.15
N ASN A 106 1.43 -2.13 6.13
CA ASN A 106 0.84 -2.97 7.16
C ASN A 106 1.25 -4.43 6.93
N THR A 107 1.54 -5.13 8.02
CA THR A 107 1.95 -6.55 8.02
C THR A 107 0.81 -7.50 8.42
N ASN A 108 -0.43 -7.02 8.48
CA ASN A 108 -1.59 -7.88 8.72
C ASN A 108 -1.80 -8.83 7.55
N VAL A 109 -1.91 -10.12 7.84
CA VAL A 109 -2.06 -11.18 6.84
C VAL A 109 -3.30 -12.00 7.13
N LEU A 110 -4.18 -12.12 6.15
CA LEU A 110 -5.33 -13.01 6.20
C LEU A 110 -5.06 -14.26 5.35
N ILE A 111 -5.15 -15.44 5.99
CA ILE A 111 -4.95 -16.72 5.32
C ILE A 111 -6.27 -17.48 5.28
N VAL A 112 -6.79 -17.65 4.09
CA VAL A 112 -8.05 -18.33 3.84
C VAL A 112 -7.79 -19.73 3.28
N GLY A 113 -8.52 -20.70 3.81
CA GLY A 113 -8.45 -22.08 3.33
C GLY A 113 -9.39 -22.98 4.12
N GLY A 114 -9.90 -24.02 3.51
CA GLY A 114 -10.77 -25.02 4.13
C GLY A 114 -10.10 -25.84 5.25
N ALA A 115 -10.86 -26.67 5.91
CA ALA A 115 -10.31 -27.63 6.87
C ALA A 115 -9.31 -28.56 6.15
N GLY A 116 -8.18 -28.87 6.80
CA GLY A 116 -7.16 -29.72 6.20
C GLY A 116 -6.26 -29.06 5.13
N ALA A 117 -6.52 -27.82 4.71
CA ALA A 117 -5.72 -27.12 3.70
C ALA A 117 -4.27 -26.81 4.13
N GLY A 118 -3.89 -27.21 5.33
CA GLY A 118 -2.51 -27.07 5.82
C GLY A 118 -2.12 -25.69 6.33
N LYS A 119 -3.05 -24.78 6.62
CA LYS A 119 -2.78 -23.43 7.10
C LYS A 119 -1.74 -23.39 8.23
N THR A 120 -1.94 -24.19 9.26
CA THR A 120 -1.00 -24.27 10.40
C THR A 120 0.36 -24.78 9.96
N ARG A 121 0.41 -25.84 9.15
CA ARG A 121 1.64 -26.50 8.71
C ARG A 121 2.45 -25.67 7.73
N THR A 122 1.79 -24.99 6.80
CA THR A 122 2.46 -24.29 5.70
C THR A 122 2.75 -22.82 6.01
N TYR A 123 2.00 -22.21 6.92
CA TYR A 123 2.17 -20.81 7.26
C TYR A 123 2.51 -20.56 8.73
N ALA A 124 1.66 -20.99 9.69
CA ALA A 124 1.86 -20.60 11.08
C ALA A 124 3.16 -21.18 11.67
N VAL A 125 3.37 -22.50 11.59
CA VAL A 125 4.57 -23.14 12.10
C VAL A 125 5.87 -22.62 11.46
N PRO A 126 5.98 -22.48 10.12
CA PRO A 126 7.17 -21.92 9.49
C PRO A 126 7.46 -20.48 9.90
N ASN A 127 6.44 -19.65 10.09
CA ASN A 127 6.64 -18.27 10.53
C ASN A 127 7.11 -18.18 11.99
N VAL A 128 6.58 -19.02 12.87
CA VAL A 128 7.07 -19.12 14.26
C VAL A 128 8.54 -19.55 14.30
N LEU A 129 8.93 -20.53 13.51
CA LEU A 129 10.31 -21.00 13.41
C LEU A 129 11.24 -19.96 12.75
N GLU A 130 10.79 -19.25 11.74
CA GLU A 130 11.58 -18.19 11.07
C GLU A 130 11.84 -17.02 12.02
N SER A 131 10.88 -16.65 12.86
CA SER A 131 11.05 -15.63 13.89
C SER A 131 12.11 -16.00 14.91
N GLY A 132 12.22 -17.29 15.25
CA GLY A 132 13.26 -17.82 16.14
C GLY A 132 14.65 -17.94 15.49
N ARG A 133 14.70 -18.17 14.19
CA ARG A 133 15.97 -18.43 13.47
C ARG A 133 16.94 -17.25 13.48
N LEU A 134 16.44 -16.03 13.58
CA LEU A 134 17.30 -14.83 13.64
C LEU A 134 18.13 -14.76 14.90
N THR A 135 17.66 -15.34 15.99
CA THR A 135 18.38 -15.41 17.27
C THR A 135 19.62 -16.31 17.20
N MET A 136 19.63 -17.31 16.31
CA MET A 136 20.74 -18.27 16.18
C MET A 136 21.96 -17.73 15.42
N LYS A 137 21.83 -16.65 14.67
CA LYS A 137 22.93 -16.13 13.83
C LYS A 137 23.91 -15.20 14.52
N GLY A 138 23.84 -15.07 15.86
CA GLY A 138 24.75 -14.18 16.59
C GLY A 138 24.57 -12.70 16.30
N ALA A 139 23.61 -12.34 15.48
CA ALA A 139 23.19 -10.96 15.32
C ALA A 139 22.37 -10.58 16.55
N LEU A 140 22.61 -9.41 17.09
CA LEU A 140 21.81 -8.76 18.15
C LEU A 140 20.35 -8.47 17.71
N CYS A 141 19.83 -9.22 16.76
CA CYS A 141 18.46 -9.14 16.33
C CYS A 141 17.62 -9.88 17.35
N THR A 142 17.07 -9.13 18.28
CA THR A 142 16.01 -9.59 19.17
C THR A 142 14.91 -10.19 18.32
N GLY A 143 14.66 -11.48 18.45
CA GLY A 143 13.51 -12.14 17.84
C GLY A 143 12.22 -11.41 18.23
N CYS A 144 11.20 -11.49 17.41
CA CYS A 144 9.91 -10.88 17.71
C CYS A 144 9.26 -11.58 18.90
N SER A 145 8.74 -10.82 19.86
CA SER A 145 7.77 -11.33 20.82
C SER A 145 6.49 -11.71 20.07
N MET A 146 5.92 -12.86 20.41
CA MET A 146 4.77 -13.42 19.72
C MET A 146 3.66 -13.76 20.71
N VAL A 147 2.41 -13.48 20.34
CA VAL A 147 1.21 -14.01 20.99
C VAL A 147 0.54 -14.94 20.00
N ILE A 148 0.33 -16.20 20.40
CA ILE A 148 -0.18 -17.24 19.52
C ILE A 148 -1.43 -17.85 20.15
N THR A 149 -2.55 -17.81 19.45
CA THR A 149 -3.77 -18.54 19.82
C THR A 149 -3.72 -19.92 19.17
N ASP A 150 -3.60 -20.97 19.97
CA ASP A 150 -3.45 -22.36 19.52
C ASP A 150 -4.46 -23.29 20.19
N PRO A 151 -5.73 -23.30 19.76
CA PRO A 151 -6.80 -24.08 20.39
C PRO A 151 -6.54 -25.59 20.48
N LYS A 152 -5.69 -26.11 19.58
CA LYS A 152 -5.35 -27.54 19.50
C LYS A 152 -4.01 -27.88 20.15
N GLY A 153 -3.23 -26.89 20.56
CA GLY A 153 -1.87 -27.05 21.08
C GLY A 153 -0.89 -27.59 20.03
N GLU A 154 -1.22 -27.54 18.74
CA GLU A 154 -0.40 -28.11 17.66
C GLU A 154 0.88 -27.30 17.42
N ILE A 155 0.77 -25.99 17.44
CA ILE A 155 1.90 -25.07 17.23
C ILE A 155 2.87 -25.20 18.40
N LEU A 156 2.36 -25.17 19.63
CA LEU A 156 3.17 -25.32 20.83
C LEU A 156 3.96 -26.64 20.82
N ARG A 157 3.30 -27.77 20.52
CA ARG A 157 3.96 -29.09 20.45
C ARG A 157 5.07 -29.13 19.40
N LYS A 158 4.89 -28.45 18.27
CA LYS A 158 5.87 -28.47 17.16
C LYS A 158 7.00 -27.48 17.32
N THR A 159 6.78 -26.34 17.98
CA THR A 159 7.73 -25.24 18.01
C THR A 159 8.23 -24.89 19.42
N GLY A 160 7.50 -25.23 20.48
CA GLY A 160 7.80 -24.78 21.83
C GLY A 160 9.17 -25.26 22.34
N GLY A 161 9.54 -26.50 22.05
CA GLY A 161 10.86 -27.03 22.41
C GLY A 161 12.01 -26.28 21.72
N PHE A 162 11.86 -26.02 20.42
CA PHE A 162 12.82 -25.24 19.65
C PHE A 162 12.94 -23.80 20.17
N LEU A 163 11.81 -23.12 20.42
CA LEU A 163 11.81 -21.75 20.94
C LEU A 163 12.53 -21.65 22.28
N LYS A 164 12.30 -22.61 23.20
CA LYS A 164 13.04 -22.67 24.48
C LYS A 164 14.54 -22.86 24.28
N GLN A 165 14.96 -23.72 23.35
CA GLN A 165 16.39 -23.97 23.07
C GLN A 165 17.12 -22.72 22.56
N ILE A 166 16.43 -21.85 21.81
CA ILE A 166 16.99 -20.59 21.29
C ILE A 166 16.82 -19.40 22.23
N GLY A 167 16.33 -19.63 23.46
CA GLY A 167 16.30 -18.63 24.54
C GLY A 167 14.96 -17.85 24.62
N TYR A 168 13.90 -18.29 23.99
CA TYR A 168 12.58 -17.69 24.21
C TYR A 168 11.98 -18.12 25.54
N GLU A 169 11.42 -17.19 26.26
CA GLU A 169 10.56 -17.49 27.40
C GLU A 169 9.16 -17.85 26.85
N VAL A 170 8.82 -19.14 26.89
CA VAL A 170 7.54 -19.65 26.44
C VAL A 170 6.59 -19.77 27.60
N ARG A 171 5.58 -18.89 27.66
CA ARG A 171 4.51 -18.88 28.64
C ARG A 171 3.26 -19.47 28.00
N VAL A 172 2.68 -20.47 28.62
CA VAL A 172 1.48 -21.16 28.11
C VAL A 172 0.33 -20.86 29.04
N PHE A 173 -0.74 -20.27 28.49
CA PHE A 173 -2.00 -20.08 29.18
C PHE A 173 -2.97 -21.15 28.71
N ASP A 174 -3.17 -22.18 29.53
CA ASP A 174 -4.02 -23.33 29.19
C ASP A 174 -5.31 -23.30 30.00
N LEU A 175 -6.42 -23.11 29.30
CA LEU A 175 -7.75 -23.06 29.89
C LEU A 175 -8.32 -24.46 30.18
N LEU A 176 -7.78 -25.51 29.54
CA LEU A 176 -8.23 -26.89 29.74
C LEU A 176 -7.56 -27.54 30.96
N ASN A 177 -6.28 -27.17 31.23
CA ASN A 177 -5.50 -27.67 32.34
C ASN A 177 -4.96 -26.52 33.18
N PRO A 178 -5.77 -25.90 34.04
CA PRO A 178 -5.40 -24.72 34.81
C PRO A 178 -4.20 -24.98 35.72
N ASP A 179 -4.04 -26.19 36.24
CA ASP A 179 -2.93 -26.57 37.14
C ASP A 179 -1.56 -26.55 36.45
N ALA A 180 -1.53 -26.74 35.13
CA ALA A 180 -0.32 -26.67 34.30
C ALA A 180 -0.19 -25.34 33.57
N SER A 181 -1.10 -24.41 33.79
CA SER A 181 -1.18 -23.14 33.10
C SER A 181 -0.32 -22.09 33.80
N PHE A 182 0.21 -21.15 32.98
CA PHE A 182 0.81 -19.94 33.52
C PHE A 182 -0.28 -19.03 34.09
N CYS A 183 -0.08 -18.54 35.31
CA CYS A 183 -1.03 -17.63 35.96
C CYS A 183 -0.91 -16.22 35.38
N TYR A 184 -2.03 -15.65 34.97
CA TYR A 184 -2.11 -14.28 34.49
C TYR A 184 -3.09 -13.46 35.35
N ASN A 185 -2.56 -12.42 35.98
CA ASN A 185 -3.37 -11.47 36.73
C ASN A 185 -3.51 -10.15 35.94
N PRO A 186 -4.62 -9.91 35.28
CA PRO A 186 -4.83 -8.71 34.49
C PRO A 186 -4.79 -7.42 35.31
N PHE A 187 -5.21 -7.46 36.58
CA PHE A 187 -5.23 -6.29 37.47
C PHE A 187 -3.83 -5.74 37.76
N ARG A 188 -2.77 -6.53 37.60
CA ARG A 188 -1.40 -6.05 37.77
C ARG A 188 -0.99 -4.99 36.74
N TYR A 189 -1.68 -4.92 35.61
CA TYR A 189 -1.38 -4.02 34.50
C TYR A 189 -2.26 -2.79 34.48
N VAL A 190 -3.25 -2.70 35.37
CA VAL A 190 -4.13 -1.54 35.53
C VAL A 190 -3.33 -0.42 36.18
N ARG A 191 -3.23 0.72 35.51
CA ARG A 191 -2.50 1.91 35.95
C ARG A 191 -3.41 3.12 36.14
N ASP A 192 -4.47 3.20 35.34
CA ASP A 192 -5.43 4.28 35.34
C ASP A 192 -6.88 3.78 35.10
N ASP A 193 -7.84 4.71 35.22
CA ASP A 193 -9.26 4.39 35.04
C ASP A 193 -9.60 3.93 33.63
N LYS A 194 -8.79 4.33 32.62
CA LYS A 194 -8.96 3.89 31.22
C LYS A 194 -8.62 2.42 31.06
N ASP A 195 -7.57 1.96 31.75
CA ASP A 195 -7.18 0.55 31.74
C ASP A 195 -8.27 -0.33 32.37
N VAL A 196 -8.94 0.18 33.43
CA VAL A 196 -10.09 -0.50 34.06
C VAL A 196 -11.25 -0.63 33.06
N LEU A 197 -11.57 0.46 32.36
CA LEU A 197 -12.64 0.45 31.36
C LEU A 197 -12.31 -0.49 30.20
N GLN A 198 -11.07 -0.54 29.76
CA GLN A 198 -10.62 -1.47 28.72
C GLN A 198 -10.70 -2.93 29.20
N LEU A 199 -10.33 -3.19 30.45
CA LEU A 199 -10.40 -4.53 31.03
C LEU A 199 -11.85 -5.02 31.13
N ILE A 200 -12.80 -4.13 31.45
CA ILE A 200 -14.23 -4.47 31.56
C ILE A 200 -14.87 -4.58 30.18
N SER A 201 -14.55 -3.67 29.24
CA SER A 201 -15.18 -3.63 27.92
C SER A 201 -14.78 -4.80 27.04
N ASN A 202 -13.56 -5.29 27.13
CA ASN A 202 -13.08 -6.42 26.33
C ASN A 202 -13.87 -7.72 26.54
N PRO A 203 -14.09 -8.23 27.78
CA PRO A 203 -14.92 -9.42 28.01
C PRO A 203 -16.38 -9.23 27.55
N VAL A 204 -16.95 -8.05 27.77
CA VAL A 204 -18.34 -7.75 27.37
C VAL A 204 -18.49 -7.76 25.85
N SER A 205 -17.52 -7.24 25.13
CA SER A 205 -17.52 -7.26 23.64
C SER A 205 -17.47 -8.68 23.08
N TYR A 206 -16.80 -9.61 23.75
CA TYR A 206 -16.72 -11.02 23.34
C TYR A 206 -17.96 -11.85 23.74
N THR A 207 -18.66 -11.47 24.80
CA THR A 207 -19.89 -12.15 25.21
C THR A 207 -21.08 -11.81 24.33
N HIS A 208 -21.04 -10.68 23.58
CA HIS A 208 -22.06 -10.33 22.60
C HIS A 208 -21.83 -10.96 21.22
N LEU A 209 -20.67 -11.53 20.96
CA LEU A 209 -20.45 -12.45 19.84
C LEU A 209 -21.02 -13.84 20.20
N THR A 210 -22.33 -13.87 20.41
CA THR A 210 -23.05 -15.07 20.74
C THR A 210 -22.82 -16.16 19.71
N LEU A 211 -22.45 -17.28 20.25
CA LEU A 211 -22.65 -18.62 19.73
C LEU A 211 -23.94 -18.69 18.90
N PRO A 212 -23.89 -19.21 17.65
CA PRO A 212 -25.10 -19.59 16.98
C PRO A 212 -25.77 -20.66 17.85
N THR A 213 -26.91 -20.35 18.39
CA THR A 213 -27.80 -21.35 18.96
C THR A 213 -28.18 -22.31 17.85
N THR A 214 -27.76 -23.55 18.01
CA THR A 214 -28.22 -24.72 17.24
C THR A 214 -29.74 -24.82 17.23
#